data_fab69ecdc603806fb523a21143a440fb
#
_entry.id   fab69ecdc603806fb523a21143a440fb
#
_cell.length_a   1.000
_cell.length_b   1.000
_cell.length_c   1.000
_cell.angle_alpha   90.00
_cell.angle_beta   90.00
_cell.angle_gamma   90.00
#
_symmetry.space_group_name_H-M   'P 1'
#
loop_
_entity.id
_entity.type
_entity.pdbx_description
1 polymer ?
#
loop_
_entity_poly.entity_id
_entity_poly.type
_entity_poly.pdbx_seq_one_letter_code
_entity_poly.pdbx_strand_id
1 'polypeptide(L)'
;MRIALTGGIACGKSLVAKFLNELGVETIDADDVVHELIPDPAERRRIAAEVFADPAKRKALEAKLHPLVKERIAAWLARGSSGSSGASSSSQASSSSQVSSFRNASKTSATRPSRVRLRLAVIPLLFETRWDRDYDIICCVRSARATQVDRMMTTRGYTREEAEARLAAQMPVEEKAAKSHYVIDNDGSPEELQASVRGFVEWLKSR
;
A
#
# COMPACT_ATOMS: atom_id res chain seq x y z
N MET A 1 11.55 -1.82 -11.18
CA MET A 1 10.23 -2.46 -11.29
C MET A 1 9.28 -1.79 -10.29
N ARG A 2 8.19 -1.18 -10.77
CA ARG A 2 7.16 -0.52 -9.96
C ARG A 2 5.96 -1.46 -9.86
N ILE A 3 5.54 -1.75 -8.63
CA ILE A 3 4.49 -2.73 -8.36
C ILE A 3 3.33 -2.03 -7.68
N ALA A 4 2.10 -2.29 -8.12
CA ALA A 4 0.87 -1.81 -7.49
C ALA A 4 0.02 -2.97 -6.99
N LEU A 5 -0.62 -2.78 -5.82
CA LEU A 5 -1.70 -3.61 -5.30
C LEU A 5 -3.01 -2.82 -5.40
N THR A 6 -3.97 -3.39 -6.08
CA THR A 6 -5.32 -2.83 -6.19
C THR A 6 -6.36 -3.87 -5.79
N GLY A 7 -7.63 -3.57 -5.97
CA GLY A 7 -8.74 -4.49 -5.68
C GLY A 7 -10.00 -3.76 -5.25
N GLY A 8 -11.11 -4.48 -5.18
CA GLY A 8 -12.41 -3.94 -4.78
C GLY A 8 -12.45 -3.44 -3.32
N ILE A 9 -13.48 -2.66 -3.01
CA ILE A 9 -13.79 -2.32 -1.61
C ILE A 9 -14.04 -3.61 -0.82
N ALA A 10 -13.58 -3.68 0.42
CA ALA A 10 -13.69 -4.85 1.32
C ALA A 10 -13.05 -6.17 0.82
N CYS A 11 -12.24 -6.15 -0.26
CA CYS A 11 -11.48 -7.33 -0.72
C CYS A 11 -10.28 -7.70 0.16
N GLY A 12 -9.94 -6.93 1.21
CA GLY A 12 -8.87 -7.27 2.14
C GLY A 12 -7.46 -6.81 1.74
N LYS A 13 -7.33 -5.76 0.92
CA LYS A 13 -6.03 -5.17 0.54
C LYS A 13 -5.10 -4.88 1.72
N SER A 14 -5.64 -4.33 2.81
CA SER A 14 -4.85 -4.02 4.02
C SER A 14 -4.30 -5.28 4.70
N LEU A 15 -5.04 -6.39 4.67
CA LEU A 15 -4.56 -7.67 5.20
C LEU A 15 -3.47 -8.26 4.30
N VAL A 16 -3.63 -8.17 2.98
CA VAL A 16 -2.58 -8.55 2.01
C VAL A 16 -1.33 -7.71 2.20
N ALA A 17 -1.46 -6.38 2.36
CA ALA A 17 -0.33 -5.48 2.63
C ALA A 17 0.39 -5.86 3.94
N LYS A 18 -0.35 -6.21 5.00
CA LYS A 18 0.23 -6.72 6.25
C LYS A 18 1.07 -7.99 6.01
N PHE A 19 0.52 -8.99 5.31
CA PHE A 19 1.26 -10.22 5.01
C PHE A 19 2.47 -9.98 4.11
N LEU A 20 2.39 -9.05 3.15
CA LEU A 20 3.54 -8.63 2.34
C LEU A 20 4.65 -8.04 3.21
N ASN A 21 4.31 -7.17 4.16
CA ASN A 21 5.28 -6.58 5.09
C ASN A 21 5.94 -7.65 5.98
N GLU A 22 5.20 -8.64 6.45
CA GLU A 22 5.73 -9.80 7.19
C GLU A 22 6.73 -10.62 6.35
N LEU A 23 6.56 -10.65 5.03
CA LEU A 23 7.46 -11.31 4.07
C LEU A 23 8.62 -10.41 3.61
N GLY A 24 8.74 -9.19 4.15
CA GLY A 24 9.82 -8.26 3.85
C GLY A 24 9.60 -7.43 2.58
N VAL A 25 8.39 -7.39 2.05
CA VAL A 25 7.97 -6.47 0.97
C VAL A 25 7.46 -5.18 1.63
N GLU A 26 8.14 -4.06 1.39
CA GLU A 26 7.71 -2.77 1.94
C GLU A 26 6.49 -2.25 1.16
N THR A 27 5.48 -1.75 1.87
CA THR A 27 4.26 -1.21 1.24
C THR A 27 4.03 0.27 1.61
N ILE A 28 3.48 1.04 0.66
CA ILE A 28 2.97 2.39 0.88
C ILE A 28 1.51 2.42 0.45
N ASP A 29 0.62 2.96 1.28
CA ASP A 29 -0.80 3.10 0.96
C ASP A 29 -1.10 4.52 0.47
N ALA A 30 -1.79 4.65 -0.66
CA ALA A 30 -2.18 5.93 -1.22
C ALA A 30 -3.12 6.72 -0.29
N ASP A 31 -3.99 6.02 0.45
CA ASP A 31 -4.89 6.65 1.42
C ASP A 31 -4.11 7.22 2.61
N ASP A 32 -3.05 6.52 3.07
CA ASP A 32 -2.16 7.02 4.12
C ASP A 32 -1.38 8.25 3.65
N VAL A 33 -0.94 8.29 2.39
CA VAL A 33 -0.29 9.47 1.81
C VAL A 33 -1.24 10.66 1.78
N VAL A 34 -2.52 10.46 1.48
CA VAL A 34 -3.53 11.54 1.58
C VAL A 34 -3.65 12.03 3.03
N HIS A 35 -3.62 11.13 4.00
CA HIS A 35 -3.64 11.49 5.43
C HIS A 35 -2.40 12.28 5.86
N GLU A 36 -1.23 11.99 5.30
CA GLU A 36 -0.01 12.79 5.53
C GLU A 36 -0.11 14.19 4.93
N LEU A 37 -0.74 14.32 3.75
CA LEU A 37 -0.91 15.61 3.06
C LEU A 37 -1.94 16.52 3.74
N ILE A 38 -2.92 15.94 4.43
CA ILE A 38 -3.93 16.65 5.21
C ILE A 38 -3.89 16.09 6.65
N PRO A 39 -2.92 16.53 7.48
CA PRO A 39 -2.67 15.89 8.77
C PRO A 39 -3.77 16.17 9.82
N ASP A 40 -4.48 17.30 9.70
CA ASP A 40 -5.54 17.64 10.66
C ASP A 40 -6.81 16.76 10.43
N PRO A 41 -7.20 15.93 11.42
CA PRO A 41 -8.42 15.13 11.32
C PRO A 41 -9.71 15.95 11.23
N ALA A 42 -9.73 17.15 11.80
CA ALA A 42 -10.90 18.05 11.73
C ALA A 42 -11.05 18.61 10.32
N GLU A 43 -9.94 19.01 9.70
CA GLU A 43 -9.92 19.45 8.31
C GLU A 43 -10.33 18.34 7.35
N ARG A 44 -9.83 17.12 7.52
CA ARG A 44 -10.26 15.95 6.72
C ARG A 44 -11.76 15.70 6.82
N ARG A 45 -12.35 15.78 8.02
CA ARG A 45 -13.81 15.64 8.20
C ARG A 45 -14.59 16.74 7.50
N ARG A 46 -14.12 17.99 7.60
CA ARG A 46 -14.75 19.14 6.92
C ARG A 46 -14.71 18.95 5.41
N ILE A 47 -13.53 18.64 4.85
CA ILE A 47 -13.36 18.38 3.42
C ILE A 47 -14.24 17.21 2.97
N ALA A 48 -14.27 16.09 3.71
CA ALA A 48 -15.12 14.95 3.39
C ALA A 48 -16.59 15.33 3.32
N ALA A 49 -17.10 16.13 4.26
CA ALA A 49 -18.48 16.61 4.23
C ALA A 49 -18.78 17.51 3.01
N GLU A 50 -17.85 18.41 2.67
CA GLU A 50 -17.99 19.31 1.52
C GLU A 50 -17.97 18.55 0.19
N VAL A 51 -17.07 17.59 0.01
CA VAL A 51 -16.95 16.82 -1.25
C VAL A 51 -18.02 15.73 -1.36
N PHE A 52 -18.61 15.29 -0.25
CA PHE A 52 -19.74 14.36 -0.27
C PHE A 52 -21.00 15.03 -0.86
N ALA A 53 -21.21 16.30 -0.53
CA ALA A 53 -22.37 17.07 -0.99
C ALA A 53 -22.19 17.65 -2.40
N ASP A 54 -20.95 17.81 -2.89
CA ASP A 54 -20.65 18.53 -4.14
C ASP A 54 -19.64 17.77 -5.00
N PRO A 55 -20.09 17.10 -6.09
CA PRO A 55 -19.20 16.39 -7.02
C PRO A 55 -18.15 17.29 -7.70
N ALA A 56 -18.43 18.57 -7.91
CA ALA A 56 -17.47 19.49 -8.51
C ALA A 56 -16.33 19.81 -7.55
N LYS A 57 -16.63 20.02 -6.26
CA LYS A 57 -15.62 20.18 -5.21
C LYS A 57 -14.78 18.93 -5.04
N ARG A 58 -15.40 17.74 -5.09
CA ARG A 58 -14.68 16.47 -5.07
C ARG A 58 -13.67 16.38 -6.21
N LYS A 59 -14.10 16.63 -7.44
CA LYS A 59 -13.22 16.63 -8.62
C LYS A 59 -12.09 17.64 -8.51
N ALA A 60 -12.36 18.84 -7.98
CA ALA A 60 -11.35 19.88 -7.78
C ALA A 60 -10.31 19.46 -6.71
N LEU A 61 -10.73 18.83 -5.64
CA LEU A 61 -9.85 18.30 -4.60
C LEU A 61 -8.98 17.16 -5.14
N GLU A 62 -9.59 16.21 -5.83
CA GLU A 62 -8.88 15.08 -6.47
C GLU A 62 -7.82 15.60 -7.45
N ALA A 63 -8.15 16.59 -8.27
CA ALA A 63 -7.19 17.21 -9.20
C ALA A 63 -5.98 17.85 -8.51
N LYS A 64 -6.14 18.34 -7.28
CA LYS A 64 -5.04 18.90 -6.48
C LYS A 64 -4.24 17.80 -5.76
N LEU A 65 -4.89 16.80 -5.21
CA LEU A 65 -4.23 15.76 -4.39
C LEU A 65 -3.56 14.69 -5.24
N HIS A 66 -4.16 14.26 -6.35
CA HIS A 66 -3.63 13.18 -7.17
C HIS A 66 -2.18 13.38 -7.61
N PRO A 67 -1.76 14.56 -8.11
CA PRO A 67 -0.36 14.80 -8.49
C PRO A 67 0.60 14.64 -7.29
N LEU A 68 0.22 15.17 -6.11
CA LEU A 68 1.04 15.14 -4.91
C LEU A 68 1.19 13.70 -4.36
N VAL A 69 0.08 12.96 -4.32
CA VAL A 69 0.08 11.54 -3.91
C VAL A 69 0.94 10.71 -4.86
N LYS A 70 0.78 10.91 -6.17
CA LYS A 70 1.54 10.22 -7.22
C LYS A 70 3.04 10.49 -7.10
N GLU A 71 3.43 11.74 -6.92
CA GLU A 71 4.83 12.15 -6.74
C GLU A 71 5.41 11.52 -5.46
N ARG A 72 4.68 11.56 -4.35
CA ARG A 72 5.12 10.99 -3.08
C ARG A 72 5.35 9.49 -3.18
N ILE A 73 4.42 8.75 -3.79
CA ILE A 73 4.53 7.31 -4.02
C ILE A 73 5.71 7.00 -4.96
N ALA A 74 5.85 7.75 -6.08
CA ALA A 74 6.94 7.55 -7.03
C ALA A 74 8.31 7.78 -6.38
N ALA A 75 8.47 8.84 -5.60
CA ALA A 75 9.68 9.14 -4.84
C ALA A 75 9.98 8.04 -3.80
N TRP A 76 8.97 7.49 -3.15
CA TRP A 76 9.16 6.41 -2.18
C TRP A 76 9.58 5.10 -2.86
N LEU A 77 8.95 4.74 -3.98
CA LEU A 77 9.34 3.56 -4.78
C LEU A 77 10.78 3.67 -5.30
N ALA A 78 11.20 4.85 -5.75
CA ALA A 78 12.54 5.09 -6.28
C ALA A 78 13.66 4.89 -5.25
N ARG A 79 13.43 5.22 -3.96
CA ARG A 79 14.42 5.03 -2.88
C ARG A 79 14.79 3.56 -2.65
N GLY A 80 13.97 2.60 -3.08
CA GLY A 80 14.25 1.16 -2.97
C GLY A 80 15.16 0.62 -4.06
N SER A 81 15.34 1.35 -5.16
CA SER A 81 16.20 0.95 -6.29
C SER A 81 17.63 1.46 -6.18
N SER A 82 17.90 2.44 -5.33
CA SER A 82 19.26 2.93 -5.04
C SER A 82 19.77 2.27 -3.75
N GLY A 83 20.69 1.32 -3.90
CA GLY A 83 21.44 0.76 -2.77
C GLY A 83 22.10 1.89 -1.97
N SER A 84 21.76 1.96 -0.70
CA SER A 84 22.22 2.84 0.35
C SER A 84 23.55 3.58 0.11
N SER A 85 23.49 4.89 0.16
CA SER A 85 24.55 5.67 0.82
C SER A 85 23.88 6.46 1.95
N GLY A 86 24.34 6.20 3.17
CA GLY A 86 23.75 6.69 4.38
C GLY A 86 23.82 8.21 4.52
N ALA A 87 22.81 8.75 5.16
CA ALA A 87 22.91 10.01 5.86
C ALA A 87 22.40 9.79 7.28
N SER A 88 23.31 9.45 8.16
CA SER A 88 23.17 9.61 9.59
C SER A 88 23.29 11.10 9.90
N SER A 89 22.17 11.74 10.23
CA SER A 89 22.22 13.05 10.89
C SER A 89 22.60 12.84 12.34
N SER A 90 23.84 13.22 12.66
CA SER A 90 24.38 13.34 13.99
C SER A 90 23.73 14.51 14.72
N SER A 91 23.03 14.24 15.82
CA SER A 91 22.85 15.22 16.88
C SER A 91 23.81 14.86 18.01
N GLN A 92 24.75 15.80 18.25
CA GLN A 92 25.70 15.76 19.34
C GLN A 92 25.01 15.93 20.68
N ALA A 93 25.38 15.11 21.63
CA ALA A 93 25.36 15.50 23.05
C ALA A 93 26.59 14.86 23.70
N SER A 94 27.43 15.71 24.21
CA SER A 94 28.67 15.47 24.93
C SER A 94 28.40 14.93 26.34
N SER A 95 29.19 13.97 26.83
CA SER A 95 30.09 14.09 27.98
C SER A 95 30.68 12.73 28.43
N SER A 96 31.99 12.72 28.44
CA SER A 96 33.00 12.12 29.37
C SER A 96 32.69 10.85 30.18
N SER A 97 33.49 9.83 30.08
CA SER A 97 34.60 9.35 30.93
C SER A 97 34.88 7.84 30.77
N GLN A 98 36.09 7.56 30.39
CA GLN A 98 37.10 6.55 30.85
C GLN A 98 36.65 5.09 31.15
N VAL A 99 37.39 4.25 30.61
CA VAL A 99 38.44 3.23 30.93
C VAL A 99 38.13 1.79 30.55
N SER A 100 39.11 1.25 29.92
CA SER A 100 39.77 -0.04 29.88
C SER A 100 39.30 -1.13 28.92
N SER A 101 40.26 -1.38 28.07
CA SER A 101 40.73 -2.66 27.49
C SER A 101 39.94 -3.92 27.73
N PHE A 102 39.53 -4.60 26.64
CA PHE A 102 39.92 -6.00 26.38
C PHE A 102 39.86 -6.34 24.88
N ARG A 103 40.79 -7.21 24.51
CA ARG A 103 41.25 -7.56 23.15
C ARG A 103 40.27 -8.48 22.41
N ASN A 104 40.37 -8.35 21.08
CA ASN A 104 40.27 -9.40 20.08
C ASN A 104 39.02 -10.29 20.06
N ALA A 105 38.14 -10.04 19.10
CA ALA A 105 37.50 -11.08 18.34
C ALA A 105 37.30 -10.58 16.91
N SER A 106 37.94 -11.27 15.98
CA SER A 106 37.84 -11.08 14.54
C SER A 106 36.40 -11.12 14.09
N LYS A 107 35.78 -9.95 13.89
CA LYS A 107 34.48 -9.86 13.19
C LYS A 107 34.81 -9.92 11.71
N THR A 108 34.75 -11.12 11.15
CA THR A 108 34.47 -11.29 9.73
C THR A 108 33.20 -10.56 9.42
N SER A 109 33.32 -9.37 8.86
CA SER A 109 32.22 -8.63 8.25
C SER A 109 31.76 -9.44 7.04
N ALA A 110 30.84 -10.37 7.28
CA ALA A 110 30.06 -10.95 6.21
C ALA A 110 29.21 -9.82 5.63
N THR A 111 29.65 -9.24 4.54
CA THR A 111 28.88 -8.34 3.69
C THR A 111 27.64 -9.11 3.26
N ARG A 112 26.52 -8.91 3.97
CA ARG A 112 25.24 -9.43 3.54
C ARG A 112 24.98 -8.84 2.16
N PRO A 113 24.72 -9.69 1.13
CA PRO A 113 24.31 -9.16 -0.16
C PRO A 113 23.12 -8.24 0.06
N SER A 114 23.17 -7.05 -0.53
CA SER A 114 22.06 -6.08 -0.48
C SER A 114 20.85 -6.76 -1.11
N ARG A 115 19.96 -7.29 -0.27
CA ARG A 115 18.67 -7.83 -0.74
C ARG A 115 17.92 -6.64 -1.34
N VAL A 116 17.70 -6.68 -2.64
CA VAL A 116 16.77 -5.76 -3.31
C VAL A 116 15.46 -5.88 -2.55
N ARG A 117 15.11 -4.82 -1.80
CA ARG A 117 13.85 -4.79 -1.06
C ARG A 117 12.75 -4.53 -2.06
N LEU A 118 11.86 -5.48 -2.22
CA LEU A 118 10.66 -5.28 -3.02
C LEU A 118 9.80 -4.21 -2.37
N ARG A 119 9.31 -3.27 -3.18
CA ARG A 119 8.42 -2.19 -2.77
C ARG A 119 7.18 -2.18 -3.61
N LEU A 120 6.05 -1.91 -2.97
CA LEU A 120 4.74 -2.00 -3.58
C LEU A 120 3.84 -0.85 -3.10
N ALA A 121 3.10 -0.22 -4.03
CA ALA A 121 2.11 0.79 -3.72
C ALA A 121 0.71 0.17 -3.65
N VAL A 122 -0.03 0.42 -2.58
CA VAL A 122 -1.44 0.04 -2.44
C VAL A 122 -2.29 1.19 -2.95
N ILE A 123 -3.04 0.97 -4.05
CA ILE A 123 -3.84 2.00 -4.71
C ILE A 123 -5.23 1.44 -5.01
N PRO A 124 -6.23 1.76 -4.18
CA PRO A 124 -7.59 1.22 -4.34
C PRO A 124 -8.26 1.58 -5.67
N LEU A 125 -8.08 2.80 -6.15
CA LEU A 125 -8.71 3.34 -7.36
C LEU A 125 -7.73 3.44 -8.55
N LEU A 126 -6.80 2.47 -8.67
CA LEU A 126 -5.71 2.47 -9.64
C LEU A 126 -6.19 2.65 -11.09
N PHE A 127 -7.21 1.90 -11.49
CA PHE A 127 -7.75 1.93 -12.85
C PHE A 127 -8.68 3.11 -13.08
N GLU A 128 -9.48 3.49 -12.09
CA GLU A 128 -10.39 4.63 -12.14
C GLU A 128 -9.62 5.95 -12.33
N THR A 129 -8.44 6.06 -11.70
CA THR A 129 -7.54 7.23 -11.84
C THR A 129 -6.62 7.14 -13.04
N ARG A 130 -6.62 6.01 -13.75
CA ARG A 130 -5.72 5.71 -14.89
C ARG A 130 -4.24 5.74 -14.50
N TRP A 131 -3.91 5.37 -13.27
CA TRP A 131 -2.52 5.27 -12.81
C TRP A 131 -1.88 3.92 -13.13
N ASP A 132 -2.64 2.96 -13.64
CA ASP A 132 -2.20 1.64 -14.07
C ASP A 132 -0.99 1.69 -15.02
N ARG A 133 -0.92 2.72 -15.89
CA ARG A 133 0.17 2.93 -16.85
C ARG A 133 1.54 3.25 -16.21
N ASP A 134 1.55 3.62 -14.93
CA ASP A 134 2.79 3.97 -14.21
C ASP A 134 3.44 2.77 -13.55
N TYR A 135 2.81 1.58 -13.61
CA TYR A 135 3.26 0.39 -12.91
C TYR A 135 3.58 -0.75 -13.88
N ASP A 136 4.72 -1.40 -13.64
CA ASP A 136 5.20 -2.52 -14.45
C ASP A 136 4.43 -3.80 -14.11
N ILE A 137 4.04 -3.95 -12.83
CA ILE A 137 3.26 -5.08 -12.32
C ILE A 137 2.08 -4.57 -11.49
N ILE A 138 0.91 -5.13 -11.75
CA ILE A 138 -0.32 -4.86 -11.00
C ILE A 138 -0.83 -6.18 -10.44
N CYS A 139 -1.03 -6.23 -9.13
CA CYS A 139 -1.71 -7.31 -8.41
C CYS A 139 -3.09 -6.84 -7.97
N CYS A 140 -4.12 -7.64 -8.23
CA CYS A 140 -5.49 -7.37 -7.79
C CYS A 140 -5.89 -8.32 -6.67
N VAL A 141 -6.37 -7.77 -5.55
CA VAL A 141 -7.06 -8.56 -4.52
C VAL A 141 -8.53 -8.61 -4.87
N ARG A 142 -9.04 -9.83 -5.04
CA ARG A 142 -10.42 -10.09 -5.44
C ARG A 142 -11.16 -10.85 -4.33
N SER A 143 -12.43 -10.55 -4.18
CA SER A 143 -13.39 -11.36 -3.42
C SER A 143 -14.73 -11.32 -4.13
N ALA A 144 -15.53 -12.36 -3.96
CA ALA A 144 -16.87 -12.42 -4.50
C ALA A 144 -17.72 -11.24 -4.00
N ARG A 145 -18.64 -10.75 -4.84
CA ARG A 145 -19.52 -9.62 -4.48
C ARG A 145 -20.28 -9.85 -3.18
N ALA A 146 -20.77 -11.06 -2.96
CA ALA A 146 -21.45 -11.43 -1.71
C ALA A 146 -20.54 -11.26 -0.49
N THR A 147 -19.28 -11.70 -0.57
CA THR A 147 -18.27 -11.54 0.49
C THR A 147 -17.95 -10.07 0.73
N GLN A 148 -17.86 -9.26 -0.32
CA GLN A 148 -17.64 -7.82 -0.18
C GLN A 148 -18.78 -7.14 0.57
N VAL A 149 -20.05 -7.42 0.19
CA VAL A 149 -21.25 -6.88 0.85
C VAL A 149 -21.29 -7.31 2.31
N ASP A 150 -21.12 -8.60 2.59
CA ASP A 150 -21.12 -9.14 3.95
C ASP A 150 -20.06 -8.46 4.84
N ARG A 151 -18.82 -8.36 4.36
CA ARG A 151 -17.75 -7.67 5.07
C ARG A 151 -18.03 -6.20 5.32
N MET A 152 -18.69 -5.51 4.39
CA MET A 152 -19.06 -4.10 4.57
C MET A 152 -20.15 -3.94 5.62
N MET A 153 -21.12 -4.85 5.66
CA MET A 153 -22.18 -4.86 6.68
C MET A 153 -21.61 -5.20 8.06
N THR A 154 -20.81 -6.27 8.16
CA THR A 154 -20.33 -6.80 9.45
C THR A 154 -19.21 -5.98 10.06
N THR A 155 -18.26 -5.47 9.26
CA THR A 155 -17.07 -4.77 9.77
C THR A 155 -17.19 -3.25 9.77
N ARG A 156 -18.08 -2.68 8.96
CA ARG A 156 -18.23 -1.22 8.81
C ARG A 156 -19.63 -0.72 9.14
N GLY A 157 -20.57 -1.62 9.48
CA GLY A 157 -21.91 -1.26 9.88
C GLY A 157 -22.78 -0.66 8.77
N TYR A 158 -22.43 -0.85 7.49
CA TYR A 158 -23.26 -0.39 6.38
C TYR A 158 -24.52 -1.22 6.23
N THR A 159 -25.61 -0.61 5.77
CA THR A 159 -26.74 -1.36 5.26
C THR A 159 -26.37 -2.06 3.94
N ARG A 160 -27.18 -3.01 3.50
CA ARG A 160 -26.97 -3.68 2.22
C ARG A 160 -27.02 -2.69 1.06
N GLU A 161 -27.96 -1.77 1.10
CA GLU A 161 -28.17 -0.74 0.08
C GLU A 161 -26.96 0.19 -0.01
N GLU A 162 -26.40 0.61 1.12
CA GLU A 162 -25.19 1.42 1.18
C GLU A 162 -23.97 0.67 0.65
N ALA A 163 -23.84 -0.62 0.99
CA ALA A 163 -22.75 -1.47 0.50
C ALA A 163 -22.82 -1.63 -1.03
N GLU A 164 -24.01 -1.93 -1.56
CA GLU A 164 -24.26 -2.07 -3.00
C GLU A 164 -24.00 -0.76 -3.76
N ALA A 165 -24.45 0.38 -3.23
CA ALA A 165 -24.19 1.69 -3.82
C ALA A 165 -22.69 2.01 -3.91
N ARG A 166 -21.91 1.66 -2.87
CA ARG A 166 -20.46 1.85 -2.85
C ARG A 166 -19.73 0.95 -3.82
N LEU A 167 -20.19 -0.30 -3.98
CA LEU A 167 -19.65 -1.22 -4.98
C LEU A 167 -19.96 -0.73 -6.40
N ALA A 168 -21.15 -0.22 -6.64
CA ALA A 168 -21.53 0.33 -7.95
C ALA A 168 -20.77 1.61 -8.32
N ALA A 169 -20.22 2.34 -7.34
CA ALA A 169 -19.43 3.54 -7.57
C ALA A 169 -17.97 3.27 -7.98
N GLN A 170 -17.52 2.01 -7.96
CA GLN A 170 -16.16 1.61 -8.35
C GLN A 170 -16.21 0.68 -9.57
N MET A 171 -15.07 0.58 -10.27
CA MET A 171 -14.91 -0.46 -11.30
C MET A 171 -15.12 -1.84 -10.67
N PRO A 172 -15.91 -2.73 -11.29
CA PRO A 172 -16.09 -4.11 -10.82
C PRO A 172 -14.75 -4.80 -10.58
N VAL A 173 -14.64 -5.57 -9.48
CA VAL A 173 -13.36 -6.22 -9.12
C VAL A 173 -12.93 -7.24 -10.16
N GLU A 174 -13.85 -7.87 -10.86
CA GLU A 174 -13.59 -8.79 -11.97
C GLU A 174 -12.90 -8.08 -13.13
N GLU A 175 -13.32 -6.85 -13.45
CA GLU A 175 -12.65 -6.04 -14.48
C GLU A 175 -11.25 -5.60 -14.04
N LYS A 176 -11.07 -5.25 -12.76
CA LYS A 176 -9.75 -4.95 -12.20
C LYS A 176 -8.85 -6.19 -12.28
N ALA A 177 -9.36 -7.35 -11.92
CA ALA A 177 -8.65 -8.63 -11.99
C ALA A 177 -8.23 -8.96 -13.42
N ALA A 178 -9.12 -8.82 -14.40
CA ALA A 178 -8.84 -9.07 -15.80
C ALA A 178 -7.76 -8.16 -16.42
N LYS A 179 -7.58 -6.96 -15.85
CA LYS A 179 -6.54 -5.98 -16.25
C LYS A 179 -5.24 -6.12 -15.47
N SER A 180 -5.18 -7.00 -14.48
CA SER A 180 -4.04 -7.16 -13.59
C SER A 180 -3.13 -8.31 -14.04
N HIS A 181 -1.84 -8.24 -13.67
CA HIS A 181 -0.85 -9.26 -14.00
C HIS A 181 -0.89 -10.46 -13.06
N TYR A 182 -1.42 -10.25 -11.84
CA TYR A 182 -1.60 -11.28 -10.82
C TYR A 182 -2.88 -11.03 -10.03
N VAL A 183 -3.55 -12.10 -9.64
CA VAL A 183 -4.79 -12.02 -8.82
C VAL A 183 -4.61 -12.83 -7.56
N ILE A 184 -4.96 -12.22 -6.43
CA ILE A 184 -5.05 -12.88 -5.12
C ILE A 184 -6.53 -12.96 -4.76
N ASP A 185 -7.07 -14.18 -4.72
CA ASP A 185 -8.43 -14.41 -4.26
C ASP A 185 -8.45 -14.44 -2.72
N ASN A 186 -9.45 -13.77 -2.13
CA ASN A 186 -9.61 -13.63 -0.68
C ASN A 186 -11.06 -13.91 -0.25
N ASP A 187 -11.55 -15.09 -0.60
CA ASP A 187 -12.86 -15.61 -0.14
C ASP A 187 -12.70 -16.74 0.88
N GLY A 188 -11.50 -17.24 1.07
CA GLY A 188 -11.16 -18.31 1.99
C GLY A 188 -10.68 -17.84 3.36
N SER A 189 -9.95 -18.72 4.04
CA SER A 189 -9.37 -18.46 5.36
C SER A 189 -8.18 -17.50 5.31
N PRO A 190 -7.79 -16.89 6.45
CA PRO A 190 -6.57 -16.08 6.54
C PRO A 190 -5.30 -16.85 6.17
N GLU A 191 -5.25 -18.15 6.46
CA GLU A 191 -4.12 -19.05 6.16
C GLU A 191 -4.00 -19.26 4.64
N GLU A 192 -5.10 -19.46 3.95
CA GLU A 192 -5.17 -19.59 2.48
C GLU A 192 -4.74 -18.29 1.82
N LEU A 193 -5.21 -17.14 2.34
CA LEU A 193 -4.77 -15.83 1.86
C LEU A 193 -3.27 -15.65 2.05
N GLN A 194 -2.73 -16.02 3.22
CA GLN A 194 -1.30 -15.93 3.50
C GLN A 194 -0.47 -16.81 2.55
N ALA A 195 -0.97 -18.02 2.21
CA ALA A 195 -0.33 -18.88 1.22
C ALA A 195 -0.34 -18.24 -0.18
N SER A 196 -1.46 -17.64 -0.59
CA SER A 196 -1.59 -16.92 -1.86
C SER A 196 -0.65 -15.72 -1.95
N VAL A 197 -0.49 -14.97 -0.85
CA VAL A 197 0.46 -13.85 -0.78
C VAL A 197 1.90 -14.34 -0.89
N ARG A 198 2.25 -15.47 -0.27
CA ARG A 198 3.58 -16.11 -0.45
C ARG A 198 3.81 -16.48 -1.90
N GLY A 199 2.83 -17.10 -2.56
CA GLY A 199 2.89 -17.42 -4.00
C GLY A 199 3.14 -16.19 -4.87
N PHE A 200 2.48 -15.08 -4.58
CA PHE A 200 2.72 -13.82 -5.27
C PHE A 200 4.16 -13.30 -5.08
N VAL A 201 4.70 -13.35 -3.86
CA VAL A 201 6.08 -12.91 -3.59
C VAL A 201 7.10 -13.79 -4.33
N GLU A 202 6.90 -15.11 -4.36
CA GLU A 202 7.78 -16.01 -5.13
C GLU A 202 7.67 -15.75 -6.64
N TRP A 203 6.46 -15.53 -7.14
CA TRP A 203 6.24 -15.14 -8.54
C TRP A 203 6.94 -13.81 -8.89
N LEU A 204 6.94 -12.81 -7.98
CA LEU A 204 7.67 -11.55 -8.18
C LEU A 204 9.20 -11.78 -8.24
N LYS A 205 9.74 -12.69 -7.44
CA LYS A 205 11.18 -12.99 -7.41
C LYS A 205 11.66 -13.71 -8.68
N SER A 206 10.76 -14.34 -9.42
CA SER A 206 11.07 -15.03 -10.67
C SER A 206 11.06 -14.11 -11.90
N ARG A 207 10.73 -12.83 -11.74
CA ARG A 207 10.64 -11.80 -12.80
C ARG A 207 11.82 -10.85 -12.78
#